data_31678f4db1e6c733403794beeaa7f79f
#
_entry.id   31678f4db1e6c733403794beeaa7f79f
#
_cell.length_a   1.000
_cell.length_b   1.000
_cell.length_c   1.000
_cell.angle_alpha   90.00
_cell.angle_beta   90.00
_cell.angle_gamma   90.00
#
_symmetry.space_group_name_H-M   'P 1'
#
loop_
_entity.id
_entity.type
_entity.pdbx_description
1 polymer ?
#
loop_
_entity_poly.entity_id
_entity_poly.type
_entity_poly.pdbx_seq_one_letter_code
_entity_poly.pdbx_strand_id
1 'polypeptide(L)'
;EWRHGISNFLGARIQKIYGNRYVPLVRPDGTVMNSVSDAAVHVGMRISKNESIYRMPFDKQYMGTKYPVLTLGFTAGIPRVLSGSCEYYRLEGGIHYKPELPPLGYSDITVQGGKIFGKVPYPLLKLHEGNGTYFYDPMAFSCMNFYEFASDTWVALFFEHHFNGILLGRIPLIKKLKWREVLVCKGVWGTLSKENDGSLAATQAPLLFPPGMTSVSDPYVEVGFGVENIFRLLRVDFIWRVTHRDPKPGQEIQNFAVNLGIKLKF
;
A
#
# COMPACT_ATOMS: atom_id res chain seq x y z
N GLU A 1 -2.33 12.48 22.58
CA GLU A 1 -1.30 11.46 22.90
C GLU A 1 -1.38 11.12 24.38
N TRP A 2 -1.53 9.83 24.70
CA TRP A 2 -1.66 9.35 26.07
C TRP A 2 -0.28 8.93 26.60
N ARG A 3 -0.11 8.91 27.91
CA ARG A 3 1.19 8.70 28.59
C ARG A 3 1.97 7.40 28.22
N HIS A 4 1.44 6.48 27.45
CA HIS A 4 2.04 5.16 27.18
C HIS A 4 2.28 4.86 25.70
N GLY A 5 2.52 5.89 24.86
CA GLY A 5 2.76 5.69 23.44
C GLY A 5 1.49 5.35 22.65
N ILE A 6 0.33 5.72 23.15
CA ILE A 6 -0.95 5.58 22.46
C ILE A 6 -1.33 6.94 21.89
N SER A 7 -1.58 6.99 20.59
CA SER A 7 -2.07 8.17 19.89
C SER A 7 -3.39 7.85 19.21
N ASN A 8 -4.40 8.65 19.45
CA ASN A 8 -5.70 8.54 18.79
C ASN A 8 -5.89 9.73 17.88
N PHE A 9 -6.59 9.50 16.79
CA PHE A 9 -7.03 10.57 15.90
C PHE A 9 -8.48 10.34 15.48
N LEU A 10 -9.18 11.44 15.26
CA LEU A 10 -10.55 11.46 14.74
C LEU A 10 -10.55 12.40 13.55
N GLY A 11 -11.16 11.96 12.46
CA GLY A 11 -11.29 12.75 11.25
C GLY A 11 -12.64 12.56 10.57
N ALA A 12 -13.04 13.53 9.80
CA ALA A 12 -14.17 13.44 8.89
C ALA A 12 -13.67 13.69 7.47
N ARG A 13 -14.18 12.91 6.51
CA ARG A 13 -13.85 13.06 5.10
C ARG A 13 -15.13 13.25 4.30
N ILE A 14 -15.10 14.25 3.43
CA ILE A 14 -16.12 14.47 2.44
C ILE A 14 -15.41 14.56 1.10
N GLN A 15 -15.78 13.70 0.18
CA GLN A 15 -15.13 13.64 -1.14
C GLN A 15 -16.15 13.40 -2.24
N LYS A 16 -15.83 13.88 -3.42
CA LYS A 16 -16.56 13.60 -4.66
C LYS A 16 -15.57 13.06 -5.69
N ILE A 17 -15.76 11.83 -6.10
CA ILE A 17 -14.88 11.10 -7.02
C ILE A 17 -15.52 11.19 -8.41
N TYR A 18 -14.80 11.75 -9.37
CA TYR A 18 -15.27 11.89 -10.75
C TYR A 18 -14.69 10.77 -11.61
N GLY A 19 -15.54 10.19 -12.47
CA GLY A 19 -15.09 9.28 -13.50
C GLY A 19 -14.31 10.02 -14.62
N ASN A 20 -13.42 9.29 -15.25
CA ASN A 20 -12.70 9.78 -16.42
C ASN A 20 -12.63 8.68 -17.52
N ARG A 21 -11.96 8.95 -18.64
CA ARG A 21 -11.85 8.01 -19.76
C ARG A 21 -11.21 6.66 -19.38
N TYR A 22 -10.26 6.65 -18.44
CA TYR A 22 -9.51 5.46 -18.03
C TYR A 22 -10.19 4.73 -16.87
N VAL A 23 -10.92 5.46 -16.05
CA VAL A 23 -11.60 4.95 -14.84
C VAL A 23 -13.06 5.40 -14.87
N PRO A 24 -13.88 4.89 -15.81
CA PRO A 24 -15.26 5.29 -15.98
C PRO A 24 -16.15 4.73 -14.87
N LEU A 25 -17.12 5.52 -14.42
CA LEU A 25 -18.12 5.09 -13.41
C LEU A 25 -19.36 4.55 -14.14
N VAL A 26 -19.36 3.28 -14.50
CA VAL A 26 -20.45 2.64 -15.25
C VAL A 26 -21.24 1.71 -14.33
N ARG A 27 -22.56 1.85 -14.32
CA ARG A 27 -23.46 0.92 -13.63
C ARG A 27 -23.66 -0.36 -14.44
N PRO A 28 -24.13 -1.47 -13.80
CA PRO A 28 -24.47 -2.70 -14.51
C PRO A 28 -25.55 -2.54 -15.60
N ASP A 29 -26.38 -1.51 -15.49
CA ASP A 29 -27.41 -1.15 -16.49
C ASP A 29 -26.85 -0.38 -17.70
N GLY A 30 -25.52 -0.13 -17.73
CA GLY A 30 -24.86 0.64 -18.77
C GLY A 30 -24.89 2.17 -18.57
N THR A 31 -25.56 2.65 -17.52
CA THR A 31 -25.62 4.09 -17.22
C THR A 31 -24.28 4.60 -16.74
N VAL A 32 -23.76 5.66 -17.37
CA VAL A 32 -22.53 6.33 -16.95
C VAL A 32 -22.84 7.39 -15.88
N MET A 33 -22.16 7.28 -14.74
CA MET A 33 -22.25 8.25 -13.67
C MET A 33 -21.11 9.28 -13.77
N ASN A 34 -21.39 10.54 -13.53
CA ASN A 34 -20.38 11.59 -13.52
C ASN A 34 -19.51 11.55 -12.26
N SER A 35 -20.07 11.16 -11.13
CA SER A 35 -19.35 11.15 -9.85
C SER A 35 -20.00 10.23 -8.82
N VAL A 36 -19.19 9.80 -7.86
CA VAL A 36 -19.56 9.15 -6.61
C VAL A 36 -19.22 10.08 -5.46
N SER A 37 -20.17 10.34 -4.57
CA SER A 37 -19.95 11.14 -3.38
C SER A 37 -19.81 10.25 -2.15
N ASP A 38 -18.88 10.56 -1.28
CA ASP A 38 -18.60 9.84 -0.05
C ASP A 38 -18.47 10.82 1.12
N ALA A 39 -19.14 10.52 2.21
CA ALA A 39 -19.00 11.19 3.49
C ALA A 39 -18.72 10.14 4.55
N ALA A 40 -17.61 10.25 5.26
CA ALA A 40 -17.19 9.25 6.23
C ALA A 40 -16.55 9.89 7.46
N VAL A 41 -16.71 9.22 8.60
CA VAL A 41 -15.99 9.51 9.84
C VAL A 41 -14.95 8.43 10.05
N HIS A 42 -13.75 8.83 10.42
CA HIS A 42 -12.62 7.95 10.64
C HIS A 42 -12.07 8.13 12.06
N VAL A 43 -11.89 7.01 12.75
CA VAL A 43 -11.23 6.93 14.06
C VAL A 43 -10.03 6.04 13.92
N GLY A 44 -8.88 6.49 14.40
CA GLY A 44 -7.67 5.70 14.36
C GLY A 44 -6.94 5.71 15.69
N MET A 45 -6.20 4.63 15.92
CA MET A 45 -5.34 4.43 17.07
C MET A 45 -3.98 3.93 16.61
N ARG A 46 -2.93 4.52 17.16
CA ARG A 46 -1.54 4.07 16.97
C ARG A 46 -0.94 3.79 18.33
N ILE A 47 -0.35 2.61 18.47
CA ILE A 47 0.28 2.14 19.69
C ILE A 47 1.76 1.90 19.39
N SER A 48 2.63 2.60 20.11
CA SER A 48 4.09 2.46 20.00
C SER A 48 4.70 2.42 21.41
N LYS A 49 5.63 1.51 21.65
CA LYS A 49 6.34 1.41 22.93
C LYS A 49 7.73 2.03 22.79
N ASN A 50 8.09 2.90 23.74
CA ASN A 50 9.42 3.52 23.85
C ASN A 50 9.90 4.15 22.53
N GLU A 51 9.01 4.81 21.80
CA GLU A 51 9.34 5.49 20.55
C GLU A 51 10.02 6.82 20.84
N SER A 52 11.16 7.05 20.18
CA SER A 52 11.84 8.34 20.23
C SER A 52 11.07 9.35 19.39
N ILE A 53 10.71 10.48 19.99
CA ILE A 53 9.97 11.55 19.32
C ILE A 53 10.82 12.83 19.37
N TYR A 54 11.10 13.38 18.21
CA TYR A 54 11.67 14.71 18.09
C TYR A 54 10.52 15.73 17.96
N ARG A 55 10.41 16.62 18.93
CA ARG A 55 9.36 17.64 18.97
C ARG A 55 9.87 18.94 18.36
N MET A 56 9.24 19.37 17.28
CA MET A 56 9.40 20.71 16.70
C MET A 56 8.26 21.62 17.14
N PRO A 57 8.37 22.96 17.02
CA PRO A 57 7.34 23.89 17.47
C PRO A 57 5.94 23.62 16.90
N PHE A 58 5.84 23.12 15.67
CA PHE A 58 4.57 22.88 14.97
C PHE A 58 4.38 21.45 14.50
N ASP A 59 5.36 20.55 14.76
CA ASP A 59 5.32 19.18 14.27
C ASP A 59 6.01 18.21 15.23
N LYS A 60 5.73 16.91 15.08
CA LYS A 60 6.36 15.83 15.81
C LYS A 60 6.92 14.81 14.80
N GLN A 61 8.20 14.59 14.85
CA GLN A 61 8.85 13.56 14.05
C GLN A 61 9.10 12.31 14.88
N TYR A 62 8.56 11.19 14.41
CA TYR A 62 8.80 9.88 15.02
C TYR A 62 10.12 9.32 14.51
N MET A 63 11.07 9.12 15.42
CA MET A 63 12.42 8.64 15.10
C MET A 63 12.53 7.12 15.10
N GLY A 64 11.44 6.42 15.44
CA GLY A 64 11.36 4.96 15.47
C GLY A 64 11.50 4.36 16.86
N THR A 65 11.26 3.07 16.93
CA THR A 65 11.32 2.27 18.15
C THR A 65 11.89 0.88 17.84
N LYS A 66 12.43 0.21 18.87
CA LYS A 66 12.85 -1.20 18.78
C LYS A 66 11.69 -2.19 18.90
N TYR A 67 10.47 -1.71 19.16
CA TYR A 67 9.28 -2.52 19.33
C TYR A 67 8.35 -2.38 18.10
N PRO A 68 7.47 -3.35 17.86
CA PRO A 68 6.44 -3.21 16.85
C PRO A 68 5.53 -2.00 17.12
N VAL A 69 5.18 -1.29 16.07
CA VAL A 69 4.18 -0.23 16.07
C VAL A 69 2.89 -0.80 15.49
N LEU A 70 1.82 -0.70 16.25
CA LEU A 70 0.49 -1.16 15.86
C LEU A 70 -0.36 0.03 15.43
N THR A 71 -1.10 -0.14 14.35
CA THR A 71 -2.09 0.83 13.88
C THR A 71 -3.44 0.15 13.73
N LEU A 72 -4.49 0.80 14.18
CA LEU A 72 -5.88 0.36 14.01
C LEU A 72 -6.68 1.54 13.46
N GLY A 73 -7.56 1.27 12.50
CA GLY A 73 -8.43 2.27 11.90
C GLY A 73 -9.85 1.74 11.75
N PHE A 74 -10.80 2.58 12.03
CA PHE A 74 -12.21 2.33 11.78
C PHE A 74 -12.79 3.51 11.02
N THR A 75 -13.47 3.22 9.90
CA THR A 75 -14.14 4.24 9.08
C THR A 75 -15.60 3.84 8.91
N ALA A 76 -16.49 4.78 9.14
CA ALA A 76 -17.92 4.63 8.90
C ALA A 76 -18.36 5.61 7.81
N GLY A 77 -18.82 5.07 6.67
CA GLY A 77 -19.47 5.83 5.61
C GLY A 77 -20.91 6.18 6.02
N ILE A 78 -21.27 7.44 5.92
CA ILE A 78 -22.56 7.96 6.38
C ILE A 78 -23.40 8.34 5.15
N PRO A 79 -24.47 7.58 4.84
CA PRO A 79 -25.33 7.90 3.73
C PRO A 79 -26.14 9.18 4.00
N ARG A 80 -26.54 9.87 2.96
CA ARG A 80 -27.41 11.07 2.97
C ARG A 80 -26.83 12.32 3.67
N VAL A 81 -25.63 12.26 4.24
CA VAL A 81 -24.94 13.43 4.78
C VAL A 81 -24.07 14.03 3.69
N LEU A 82 -24.27 15.32 3.37
CA LEU A 82 -23.51 16.08 2.37
C LEU A 82 -23.31 15.31 1.04
N SER A 83 -24.38 14.67 0.57
CA SER A 83 -24.43 13.84 -0.64
C SER A 83 -23.72 12.46 -0.55
N GLY A 84 -23.40 11.96 0.63
CA GLY A 84 -22.88 10.59 0.81
C GLY A 84 -23.84 9.56 0.21
N SER A 85 -23.31 8.67 -0.64
CA SER A 85 -24.12 7.73 -1.43
C SER A 85 -24.15 6.32 -0.84
N CYS A 86 -23.23 5.98 0.07
CA CYS A 86 -23.04 4.61 0.53
C CYS A 86 -22.96 4.54 2.06
N GLU A 87 -23.54 3.47 2.60
CA GLU A 87 -23.32 3.03 3.97
C GLU A 87 -22.34 1.89 3.98
N TYR A 88 -21.23 2.06 4.68
CA TYR A 88 -20.22 1.02 4.82
C TYR A 88 -19.41 1.21 6.11
N TYR A 89 -18.80 0.13 6.54
CA TYR A 89 -17.84 0.13 7.64
C TYR A 89 -16.53 -0.47 7.16
N ARG A 90 -15.42 0.21 7.42
CA ARG A 90 -14.07 -0.27 7.08
C ARG A 90 -13.28 -0.41 8.36
N LEU A 91 -12.73 -1.61 8.58
CA LEU A 91 -11.79 -1.92 9.65
C LEU A 91 -10.43 -2.18 9.03
N GLU A 92 -9.41 -1.49 9.50
CA GLU A 92 -8.04 -1.63 9.02
C GLU A 92 -7.09 -1.80 10.20
N GLY A 93 -6.04 -2.58 9.99
CA GLY A 93 -4.99 -2.78 10.97
C GLY A 93 -3.64 -2.91 10.31
N GLY A 94 -2.60 -2.49 11.01
CA GLY A 94 -1.22 -2.61 10.52
C GLY A 94 -0.23 -2.83 11.65
N ILE A 95 0.85 -3.51 11.32
CA ILE A 95 2.01 -3.74 12.18
C ILE A 95 3.24 -3.31 11.40
N HIS A 96 4.01 -2.39 11.95
CA HIS A 96 5.32 -2.02 11.42
C HIS A 96 6.39 -2.40 12.44
N TYR A 97 7.40 -3.15 12.00
CA TYR A 97 8.46 -3.62 12.87
C TYR A 97 9.81 -3.58 12.18
N LYS A 98 10.81 -2.99 12.85
CA LYS A 98 12.17 -2.82 12.33
C LYS A 98 13.20 -3.48 13.24
N PRO A 99 13.33 -4.84 13.22
CA PRO A 99 14.33 -5.55 14.01
C PRO A 99 15.74 -5.33 13.47
N GLU A 100 16.65 -5.03 14.38
CA GLU A 100 18.08 -5.10 14.13
C GLU A 100 18.56 -6.55 14.31
N LEU A 101 19.29 -7.08 13.34
CA LEU A 101 19.77 -8.46 13.27
C LEU A 101 21.31 -8.52 13.12
N PRO A 102 22.10 -8.04 14.11
CA PRO A 102 23.54 -8.09 14.01
C PRO A 102 24.07 -9.53 13.90
N PRO A 103 25.05 -9.84 13.01
CA PRO A 103 25.73 -8.95 12.08
C PRO A 103 25.01 -8.75 10.73
N LEU A 104 23.85 -9.40 10.50
CA LEU A 104 23.15 -9.46 9.21
C LEU A 104 22.49 -8.15 8.78
N GLY A 105 22.51 -7.10 9.61
CA GLY A 105 21.90 -5.82 9.29
C GLY A 105 20.57 -5.59 10.00
N TYR A 106 19.55 -5.15 9.29
CA TYR A 106 18.21 -4.95 9.84
C TYR A 106 17.13 -5.24 8.79
N SER A 107 15.96 -5.61 9.26
CA SER A 107 14.77 -5.75 8.40
C SER A 107 13.80 -4.60 8.66
N ASP A 108 13.02 -4.26 7.65
CA ASP A 108 11.87 -3.37 7.74
C ASP A 108 10.64 -4.15 7.27
N ILE A 109 9.69 -4.36 8.17
CA ILE A 109 8.56 -5.25 7.95
C ILE A 109 7.28 -4.48 8.23
N THR A 110 6.43 -4.39 7.22
CA THR A 110 5.07 -3.85 7.39
C THR A 110 4.05 -4.87 6.92
N VAL A 111 3.15 -5.23 7.80
CA VAL A 111 1.96 -6.03 7.50
C VAL A 111 0.76 -5.16 7.73
N GLN A 112 -0.13 -5.09 6.76
CA GLN A 112 -1.38 -4.35 6.86
C GLN A 112 -2.52 -5.16 6.27
N GLY A 113 -3.71 -4.98 6.81
CA GLY A 113 -4.89 -5.66 6.31
C GLY A 113 -6.15 -4.97 6.76
N GLY A 114 -7.27 -5.38 6.18
CA GLY A 114 -8.54 -4.81 6.53
C GLY A 114 -9.71 -5.50 5.87
N LYS A 115 -10.89 -5.04 6.28
CA LYS A 115 -12.16 -5.50 5.72
C LYS A 115 -13.15 -4.36 5.60
N ILE A 116 -13.85 -4.34 4.47
CA ILE A 116 -14.95 -3.43 4.19
C ILE A 116 -16.25 -4.23 4.27
N PHE A 117 -17.17 -3.75 5.07
CA PHE A 117 -18.51 -4.30 5.22
C PHE A 117 -19.50 -3.37 4.52
N GLY A 118 -20.43 -3.95 3.79
CA GLY A 118 -21.42 -3.21 3.02
C GLY A 118 -21.12 -3.20 1.53
N LYS A 119 -22.08 -2.69 0.78
CA LYS A 119 -22.03 -2.62 -0.68
C LYS A 119 -21.50 -1.27 -1.11
N VAL A 120 -20.31 -1.28 -1.71
CA VAL A 120 -19.60 -0.05 -2.10
C VAL A 120 -19.21 -0.05 -3.58
N PRO A 121 -19.21 1.11 -4.24
CA PRO A 121 -18.67 1.24 -5.59
C PRO A 121 -17.13 1.08 -5.55
N TYR A 122 -16.54 0.58 -6.66
CA TYR A 122 -15.12 0.24 -6.71
C TYR A 122 -14.16 1.35 -6.25
N PRO A 123 -14.41 2.66 -6.43
CA PRO A 123 -13.50 3.68 -5.92
C PRO A 123 -13.42 3.77 -4.38
N LEU A 124 -14.36 3.13 -3.67
CA LEU A 124 -14.37 3.04 -2.21
C LEU A 124 -13.84 1.68 -1.70
N LEU A 125 -13.55 0.72 -2.58
CA LEU A 125 -12.84 -0.51 -2.23
C LEU A 125 -11.38 -0.22 -1.87
N LYS A 126 -10.69 -1.21 -1.32
CA LYS A 126 -9.22 -1.14 -1.23
C LYS A 126 -8.64 -1.37 -2.62
N LEU A 127 -8.18 -0.30 -3.24
CA LEU A 127 -7.37 -0.35 -4.45
C LEU A 127 -5.92 -0.50 -4.00
N HIS A 128 -5.24 -1.53 -4.51
CA HIS A 128 -3.84 -1.77 -4.13
C HIS A 128 -2.93 -0.80 -4.89
N GLU A 129 -1.97 -0.23 -4.17
CA GLU A 129 -1.12 0.85 -4.67
C GLU A 129 -0.05 0.29 -5.61
N GLY A 130 -0.21 0.53 -6.92
CA GLY A 130 0.84 0.37 -7.92
C GLY A 130 1.74 1.59 -7.98
N ASN A 131 3.00 1.40 -8.33
CA ASN A 131 3.95 2.50 -8.51
C ASN A 131 4.20 2.75 -10.00
N GLY A 132 3.55 3.76 -10.55
CA GLY A 132 3.75 4.18 -11.94
C GLY A 132 4.96 5.12 -12.14
N THR A 133 5.84 5.27 -11.15
CA THR A 133 7.00 6.16 -11.21
C THR A 133 8.32 5.40 -11.14
N TYR A 134 9.41 6.03 -11.55
CA TYR A 134 10.75 5.48 -11.39
C TYR A 134 11.30 5.60 -9.96
N PHE A 135 10.62 6.34 -9.07
CA PHE A 135 11.03 6.46 -7.68
C PHE A 135 10.53 5.27 -6.87
N TYR A 136 11.42 4.74 -6.03
CA TYR A 136 11.09 3.63 -5.15
C TYR A 136 10.15 4.08 -4.03
N ASP A 137 9.02 3.38 -3.90
CA ASP A 137 8.10 3.51 -2.78
C ASP A 137 8.06 2.17 -2.02
N PRO A 138 8.46 2.14 -0.72
CA PRO A 138 8.42 0.91 0.07
C PRO A 138 7.01 0.35 0.26
N MET A 139 5.97 1.18 0.19
CA MET A 139 4.58 0.80 0.46
C MET A 139 3.73 0.60 -0.80
N ALA A 140 4.32 0.76 -2.00
CA ALA A 140 3.65 0.51 -3.27
C ALA A 140 4.32 -0.64 -4.04
N PHE A 141 3.56 -1.33 -4.87
CA PHE A 141 4.04 -2.41 -5.75
C PHE A 141 4.65 -1.83 -7.01
N SER A 142 5.89 -2.21 -7.30
CA SER A 142 6.66 -1.60 -8.40
C SER A 142 6.27 -2.07 -9.79
N CYS A 143 5.73 -3.29 -9.90
CA CYS A 143 5.30 -3.87 -11.19
C CYS A 143 3.78 -3.95 -11.33
N MET A 144 3.02 -3.47 -10.34
CA MET A 144 1.56 -3.45 -10.37
C MET A 144 1.07 -2.18 -11.06
N ASN A 145 0.12 -2.30 -11.97
CA ASN A 145 -0.53 -1.16 -12.58
C ASN A 145 -1.48 -0.45 -11.62
N PHE A 146 -1.74 0.83 -11.87
CA PHE A 146 -2.82 1.54 -11.18
C PHE A 146 -4.16 0.88 -11.46
N TYR A 147 -4.99 0.72 -10.42
CA TYR A 147 -6.32 0.12 -10.52
C TYR A 147 -6.33 -1.33 -11.02
N GLU A 148 -5.23 -2.06 -10.91
CA GLU A 148 -5.16 -3.46 -11.35
C GLU A 148 -5.95 -4.38 -10.42
N PHE A 149 -5.83 -4.19 -9.12
CA PHE A 149 -6.49 -5.03 -8.12
C PHE A 149 -7.32 -4.24 -7.12
N ALA A 150 -8.52 -4.77 -6.85
CA ALA A 150 -9.43 -4.27 -5.83
C ALA A 150 -9.80 -5.38 -4.85
N SER A 151 -10.03 -5.05 -3.58
CA SER A 151 -10.44 -5.99 -2.54
C SER A 151 -11.36 -5.33 -1.52
N ASP A 152 -12.28 -6.10 -0.96
CA ASP A 152 -13.02 -5.71 0.24
C ASP A 152 -12.44 -6.34 1.52
N THR A 153 -11.72 -7.44 1.37
CA THR A 153 -10.94 -8.07 2.44
C THR A 153 -9.53 -8.30 1.92
N TRP A 154 -8.50 -7.86 2.66
CA TRP A 154 -7.10 -7.95 2.20
C TRP A 154 -6.11 -8.09 3.33
N VAL A 155 -4.95 -8.61 2.97
CA VAL A 155 -3.71 -8.53 3.74
C VAL A 155 -2.55 -8.26 2.79
N ALA A 156 -1.67 -7.32 3.15
CA ALA A 156 -0.47 -6.98 2.39
C ALA A 156 0.76 -7.04 3.29
N LEU A 157 1.86 -7.52 2.72
CA LEU A 157 3.19 -7.59 3.33
C LEU A 157 4.16 -6.75 2.51
N PHE A 158 4.90 -5.89 3.17
CA PHE A 158 6.04 -5.16 2.64
C PHE A 158 7.25 -5.50 3.50
N PHE A 159 8.25 -6.10 2.90
CA PHE A 159 9.44 -6.58 3.58
C PHE A 159 10.70 -6.09 2.85
N GLU A 160 11.58 -5.46 3.59
CA GLU A 160 12.94 -5.11 3.15
C GLU A 160 13.96 -5.65 4.14
N HIS A 161 15.04 -6.20 3.64
CA HIS A 161 16.20 -6.57 4.45
C HIS A 161 17.46 -5.89 3.95
N HIS A 162 18.10 -5.11 4.84
CA HIS A 162 19.31 -4.34 4.56
C HIS A 162 20.51 -5.05 5.17
N PHE A 163 21.36 -5.65 4.35
CA PHE A 163 22.50 -6.48 4.79
C PHE A 163 23.72 -5.69 5.27
N ASN A 164 23.71 -4.37 5.21
CA ASN A 164 24.83 -3.52 5.63
C ASN A 164 26.18 -3.82 4.94
N GLY A 165 26.18 -4.40 3.75
CA GLY A 165 27.39 -4.67 2.97
C GLY A 165 28.08 -5.98 3.29
N ILE A 166 27.38 -6.99 3.80
CA ILE A 166 27.96 -8.31 4.13
C ILE A 166 28.47 -9.03 2.88
N LEU A 167 27.76 -8.95 1.77
CA LEU A 167 28.15 -9.57 0.51
C LEU A 167 29.05 -8.64 -0.31
N LEU A 168 28.56 -7.46 -0.66
CA LEU A 168 29.28 -6.48 -1.49
C LEU A 168 30.54 -5.95 -0.83
N GLY A 169 30.56 -5.83 0.49
CA GLY A 169 31.75 -5.42 1.26
C GLY A 169 32.90 -6.42 1.26
N ARG A 170 32.70 -7.65 0.78
CA ARG A 170 33.78 -8.66 0.60
C ARG A 170 34.51 -8.52 -0.73
N ILE A 171 33.91 -7.85 -1.70
CA ILE A 171 34.52 -7.63 -3.03
C ILE A 171 35.44 -6.43 -2.95
N PRO A 172 36.77 -6.56 -3.21
CA PRO A 172 37.78 -5.53 -2.93
C PRO A 172 37.49 -4.17 -3.55
N LEU A 173 37.02 -4.10 -4.78
CA LEU A 173 36.66 -2.85 -5.47
C LEU A 173 35.39 -2.23 -4.90
N ILE A 174 34.33 -3.05 -4.69
CA ILE A 174 33.04 -2.59 -4.19
C ILE A 174 33.11 -2.15 -2.73
N LYS A 175 33.97 -2.79 -1.93
CA LYS A 175 34.25 -2.39 -0.54
C LYS A 175 34.64 -0.93 -0.41
N LYS A 176 35.41 -0.40 -1.37
CA LYS A 176 35.81 1.02 -1.38
C LYS A 176 34.63 1.95 -1.64
N LEU A 177 33.64 1.49 -2.41
CA LEU A 177 32.42 2.25 -2.73
C LEU A 177 31.42 2.24 -1.58
N LYS A 178 31.57 1.32 -0.60
CA LYS A 178 30.67 1.16 0.57
C LYS A 178 29.23 0.87 0.16
N TRP A 179 29.02 0.23 -0.99
CA TRP A 179 27.69 -0.18 -1.42
C TRP A 179 27.12 -1.25 -0.49
N ARG A 180 25.82 -1.23 -0.33
CA ARG A 180 25.08 -2.17 0.54
C ARG A 180 23.95 -2.81 -0.23
N GLU A 181 23.77 -4.08 -0.03
CA GLU A 181 22.70 -4.86 -0.62
C GLU A 181 21.41 -4.77 0.19
N VAL A 182 20.29 -4.78 -0.53
CA VAL A 182 18.93 -4.82 0.02
C VAL A 182 18.16 -5.92 -0.69
N LEU A 183 17.42 -6.70 0.06
CA LEU A 183 16.43 -7.65 -0.45
C LEU A 183 15.05 -7.06 -0.24
N VAL A 184 14.19 -7.14 -1.26
CA VAL A 184 12.81 -6.66 -1.23
C VAL A 184 11.86 -7.82 -1.51
N CYS A 185 10.80 -7.92 -0.72
CA CYS A 185 9.69 -8.85 -0.96
C CYS A 185 8.39 -8.14 -0.63
N LYS A 186 7.49 -8.05 -1.59
CA LYS A 186 6.17 -7.44 -1.41
C LYS A 186 5.11 -8.43 -1.83
N GLY A 187 4.03 -8.50 -1.08
CA GLY A 187 2.94 -9.39 -1.42
C GLY A 187 1.59 -8.86 -0.97
N VAL A 188 0.55 -9.20 -1.69
CA VAL A 188 -0.83 -8.92 -1.30
C VAL A 188 -1.73 -10.08 -1.70
N TRP A 189 -2.65 -10.36 -0.81
CA TRP A 189 -3.77 -11.28 -1.03
C TRP A 189 -5.05 -10.60 -0.60
N GLY A 190 -6.12 -10.82 -1.34
CA GLY A 190 -7.42 -10.24 -0.99
C GLY A 190 -8.55 -10.89 -1.76
N THR A 191 -9.75 -10.68 -1.26
CA THR A 191 -10.97 -11.22 -1.86
C THR A 191 -11.99 -10.11 -2.09
N LEU A 192 -12.99 -10.40 -2.91
CA LEU A 192 -14.18 -9.59 -3.11
C LEU A 192 -15.42 -10.41 -2.83
N SER A 193 -16.35 -9.83 -2.08
CA SER A 193 -17.70 -10.35 -1.97
C SER A 193 -18.44 -10.18 -3.30
N LYS A 194 -19.41 -11.04 -3.57
CA LYS A 194 -20.25 -10.97 -4.80
C LYS A 194 -20.95 -9.61 -4.96
N GLU A 195 -21.24 -8.94 -3.85
CA GLU A 195 -21.90 -7.63 -3.82
C GLU A 195 -20.98 -6.48 -4.26
N ASN A 196 -19.66 -6.69 -4.18
CA ASN A 196 -18.62 -5.70 -4.48
C ASN A 196 -17.81 -6.06 -5.74
N ASP A 197 -17.99 -7.25 -6.30
CA ASP A 197 -17.27 -7.69 -7.49
C ASP A 197 -17.92 -7.14 -8.76
N GLY A 198 -17.39 -6.04 -9.26
CA GLY A 198 -17.81 -5.40 -10.52
C GLY A 198 -17.29 -6.04 -11.79
N SER A 199 -16.56 -7.17 -11.72
CA SER A 199 -16.03 -7.87 -12.89
C SER A 199 -17.07 -8.70 -13.64
N LEU A 200 -18.17 -9.04 -13.00
CA LEU A 200 -19.20 -9.91 -13.53
C LEU A 200 -20.30 -9.11 -14.26
N ALA A 201 -20.71 -9.55 -15.45
CA ALA A 201 -21.74 -8.90 -16.26
C ALA A 201 -23.13 -8.88 -15.58
N ALA A 202 -23.40 -9.82 -14.67
CA ALA A 202 -24.64 -9.90 -13.86
C ALA A 202 -24.37 -9.56 -12.40
N THR A 203 -23.46 -8.64 -12.14
CA THR A 203 -23.03 -8.30 -10.79
C THR A 203 -24.11 -7.56 -9.99
N GLN A 204 -24.11 -7.76 -8.68
CA GLN A 204 -24.84 -6.93 -7.72
C GLN A 204 -24.07 -5.68 -7.31
N ALA A 205 -22.81 -5.52 -7.74
CA ALA A 205 -21.99 -4.36 -7.41
C ALA A 205 -22.62 -3.04 -7.91
N PRO A 206 -22.40 -1.92 -7.21
CA PRO A 206 -22.95 -0.62 -7.62
C PRO A 206 -22.39 -0.11 -8.94
N LEU A 207 -21.14 -0.47 -9.27
CA LEU A 207 -20.43 -0.08 -10.48
C LEU A 207 -19.66 -1.26 -11.06
N LEU A 208 -19.57 -1.32 -12.38
CA LEU A 208 -18.69 -2.23 -13.11
C LEU A 208 -17.22 -1.79 -12.92
N PHE A 209 -16.32 -2.75 -12.93
CA PHE A 209 -14.89 -2.46 -12.91
C PHE A 209 -14.42 -1.87 -14.23
N PRO A 210 -13.47 -0.92 -14.19
CA PRO A 210 -12.78 -0.49 -15.40
C PRO A 210 -12.02 -1.67 -16.03
N PRO A 211 -11.72 -1.59 -17.34
CA PRO A 211 -10.94 -2.61 -18.03
C PRO A 211 -9.61 -2.89 -17.33
N GLY A 212 -9.30 -4.17 -17.12
CA GLY A 212 -8.06 -4.61 -16.46
C GLY A 212 -8.13 -4.72 -14.94
N MET A 213 -9.15 -4.17 -14.25
CA MET A 213 -9.33 -4.34 -12.82
C MET A 213 -9.92 -5.71 -12.48
N THR A 214 -9.36 -6.35 -11.46
CA THR A 214 -9.84 -7.66 -10.96
C THR A 214 -9.66 -7.79 -9.45
N SER A 215 -10.17 -8.89 -8.87
CA SER A 215 -9.79 -9.28 -7.51
C SER A 215 -8.39 -9.89 -7.48
N VAL A 216 -7.75 -9.89 -6.31
CA VAL A 216 -6.44 -10.51 -6.04
C VAL A 216 -6.61 -11.77 -5.20
N SER A 217 -7.56 -12.64 -5.60
CA SER A 217 -7.86 -13.90 -4.90
C SER A 217 -6.67 -14.86 -4.85
N ASP A 218 -5.85 -14.86 -5.89
CA ASP A 218 -4.55 -15.49 -5.87
C ASP A 218 -3.49 -14.46 -5.42
N PRO A 219 -2.56 -14.85 -4.52
CA PRO A 219 -1.57 -13.90 -4.01
C PRO A 219 -0.74 -13.24 -5.11
N TYR A 220 -0.66 -11.91 -5.07
CA TYR A 220 0.27 -11.14 -5.89
C TYR A 220 1.59 -11.00 -5.14
N VAL A 221 2.71 -11.29 -5.78
CA VAL A 221 4.03 -11.27 -5.17
C VAL A 221 5.05 -10.61 -6.08
N GLU A 222 5.84 -9.71 -5.51
CA GLU A 222 7.05 -9.14 -6.10
C GLU A 222 8.26 -9.46 -5.24
N VAL A 223 9.38 -9.75 -5.89
CA VAL A 223 10.68 -9.88 -5.22
C VAL A 223 11.70 -8.99 -5.91
N GLY A 224 12.65 -8.48 -5.16
CA GLY A 224 13.64 -7.57 -5.70
C GLY A 224 14.96 -7.63 -4.96
N PHE A 225 15.98 -7.14 -5.65
CA PHE A 225 17.30 -6.91 -5.12
C PHE A 225 17.67 -5.46 -5.38
N GLY A 226 18.18 -4.77 -4.36
CA GLY A 226 18.60 -3.39 -4.45
C GLY A 226 20.06 -3.19 -4.03
N VAL A 227 20.65 -2.11 -4.52
CA VAL A 227 21.94 -1.59 -4.07
C VAL A 227 21.73 -0.20 -3.52
N GLU A 228 22.05 0.01 -2.25
CA GLU A 228 21.98 1.31 -1.60
C GLU A 228 23.36 1.89 -1.31
N ASN A 229 23.41 3.16 -0.92
CA ASN A 229 24.61 3.92 -0.61
C ASN A 229 25.50 4.20 -1.84
N ILE A 230 24.94 4.18 -3.03
CA ILE A 230 25.62 4.62 -4.27
C ILE A 230 25.83 6.13 -4.14
N PHE A 231 27.09 6.56 -4.23
CA PHE A 231 27.51 7.96 -3.96
C PHE A 231 26.99 8.49 -2.60
N ARG A 232 26.76 7.62 -1.59
CA ARG A 232 26.24 7.92 -0.24
C ARG A 232 24.77 8.41 -0.21
N LEU A 233 24.08 8.38 -1.32
CA LEU A 233 22.81 9.06 -1.51
C LEU A 233 21.77 8.20 -2.24
N LEU A 234 22.21 7.49 -3.27
CA LEU A 234 21.31 6.82 -4.20
C LEU A 234 21.11 5.35 -3.83
N ARG A 235 19.94 4.86 -4.15
CA ARG A 235 19.52 3.46 -4.13
C ARG A 235 18.94 3.10 -5.51
N VAL A 236 19.25 1.91 -6.00
CA VAL A 236 18.71 1.33 -7.22
C VAL A 236 18.14 -0.04 -6.87
N ASP A 237 16.89 -0.27 -7.21
CA ASP A 237 16.19 -1.53 -6.98
C ASP A 237 15.78 -2.16 -8.30
N PHE A 238 16.01 -3.46 -8.42
CA PHE A 238 15.59 -4.31 -9.52
C PHE A 238 14.50 -5.21 -8.97
N ILE A 239 13.28 -5.09 -9.47
CA ILE A 239 12.10 -5.77 -8.92
C ILE A 239 11.43 -6.59 -10.00
N TRP A 240 11.09 -7.82 -9.67
CA TRP A 240 10.43 -8.78 -10.54
C TRP A 240 9.06 -9.14 -10.00
N ARG A 241 8.09 -9.12 -10.87
CA ARG A 241 6.75 -9.68 -10.64
C ARG A 241 6.83 -11.20 -10.75
N VAL A 242 6.44 -11.90 -9.66
CA VAL A 242 6.55 -13.37 -9.55
C VAL A 242 5.27 -14.06 -9.97
N THR A 243 4.12 -13.50 -9.59
CA THR A 243 2.78 -14.03 -9.86
C THR A 243 2.01 -13.12 -10.80
N HIS A 244 0.87 -13.57 -11.33
CA HIS A 244 0.01 -12.79 -12.27
C HIS A 244 0.79 -12.25 -13.48
N ARG A 245 1.65 -13.07 -14.07
CA ARG A 245 2.56 -12.67 -15.15
C ARG A 245 1.94 -12.66 -16.53
N ASP A 246 0.75 -13.24 -16.67
CA ASP A 246 0.07 -13.36 -17.95
C ASP A 246 -0.90 -12.19 -18.15
N PRO A 247 -0.74 -11.40 -19.24
CA PRO A 247 -1.62 -10.27 -19.50
C PRO A 247 -3.03 -10.76 -19.83
N LYS A 248 -4.03 -10.09 -19.24
CA LYS A 248 -5.42 -10.27 -19.66
C LYS A 248 -5.71 -9.44 -20.89
N PRO A 249 -6.73 -9.78 -21.69
CA PRO A 249 -7.08 -9.01 -22.90
C PRO A 249 -7.26 -7.52 -22.57
N GLY A 250 -6.52 -6.67 -23.29
CA GLY A 250 -6.55 -5.22 -23.08
C GLY A 250 -5.71 -4.69 -21.90
N GLN A 251 -4.89 -5.53 -21.26
CA GLN A 251 -4.02 -5.15 -20.17
C GLN A 251 -2.54 -5.30 -20.58
N GLU A 252 -1.75 -4.27 -20.37
CA GLU A 252 -0.29 -4.33 -20.43
C GLU A 252 0.23 -4.63 -19.04
N ILE A 253 1.10 -5.65 -18.91
CA ILE A 253 1.68 -6.06 -17.63
C ILE A 253 3.17 -5.78 -17.64
N GLN A 254 3.64 -5.14 -16.57
CA GLN A 254 5.06 -4.96 -16.33
C GLN A 254 5.56 -6.09 -15.42
N ASN A 255 6.47 -6.94 -15.94
CA ASN A 255 7.04 -8.06 -15.20
C ASN A 255 8.38 -7.73 -14.52
N PHE A 256 8.96 -6.58 -14.85
CA PHE A 256 10.24 -6.11 -14.31
C PHE A 256 10.22 -4.59 -14.19
N ALA A 257 10.70 -4.07 -13.08
CA ALA A 257 10.83 -2.65 -12.81
C ALA A 257 12.23 -2.32 -12.29
N VAL A 258 12.73 -1.13 -12.65
CA VAL A 258 13.91 -0.53 -12.05
C VAL A 258 13.48 0.76 -11.37
N ASN A 259 13.68 0.83 -10.06
CA ASN A 259 13.33 1.99 -9.27
C ASN A 259 14.56 2.67 -8.67
N LEU A 260 14.49 3.97 -8.55
CA LEU A 260 15.52 4.81 -7.96
C LEU A 260 15.04 5.34 -6.60
N GLY A 261 15.87 5.25 -5.59
CA GLY A 261 15.59 5.81 -4.27
C GLY A 261 16.66 6.83 -3.86
N ILE A 262 16.26 7.81 -3.07
CA ILE A 262 17.17 8.74 -2.40
C ILE A 262 17.09 8.45 -0.91
N LYS A 263 18.23 8.11 -0.28
CA LYS A 263 18.31 7.81 1.15
C LYS A 263 19.42 8.63 1.78
N LEU A 264 19.05 9.73 2.40
CA LEU A 264 19.97 10.54 3.19
C LEU A 264 20.17 9.86 4.55
N LYS A 265 21.40 9.47 4.86
CA LYS A 265 21.80 9.09 6.22
C LYS A 265 22.56 10.28 6.81
N PHE A 266 21.93 10.94 7.76
CA PHE A 266 22.59 11.93 8.62
C PHE A 266 23.28 11.23 9.77
#